data_58098c7e3d6e45307746437a84d4fe05
#
_entry.id   58098c7e3d6e45307746437a84d4fe05
#
_cell.length_a   1.000
_cell.length_b   1.000
_cell.length_c   1.000
_cell.angle_alpha   90.00
_cell.angle_beta   90.00
_cell.angle_gamma   90.00
#
_symmetry.space_group_name_H-M   'P 1'
#
loop_
_entity.id
_entity.type
_entity.pdbx_description
1 polymer ?
#
loop_
_entity_poly.entity_id
_entity_poly.type
_entity_poly.pdbx_seq_one_letter_code
_entity_poly.pdbx_strand_id
1 'polypeptide(L)'
;MKNIKNIIIFVLGSFPDLKVFFTYRFLGVFDILKACTLMLLVTIFEAVSVATFIPLLELLQSEGDLNLTKPPSVWWQYFDTFYKYFGLELNILTLSISIIILVFLRQLMNYLNIVNLLTLKHRVGRDLAMSCLKGIFQADSAYIRNFKTGAFINTIDNQSQSAAGMLRAFATLFGIFLTLVAYFSVMLITSPLASLIAITIMGLIILSVEKWVKVALDLSKDVVNFRESYTNFLGDRYRNWRAIKISSSEDREVALAKTYAKKYFILSVKIAKNSGKNILVVSPIMTVFSLATLYITVIHFNLSISEVAIFILILVRLIPTSQNMANQRQMIAACRPSLHKVINVIKDSASKKENLNIGQSLTDQFEAINIIDVTFTYPKSKFKALSKVTCSIPTNKKTAIIGRSGSGKSTLTDLIACLISPKEGEVKFGSKSSNLFSLRSIRNRITYVSQQPLIFNASVFDNVQYVRPSASREEVMNACKTAKADTFINNLPNKYDEILHESGTNISGGERQRIMLARAFLKESDIIILDEATNSVDLESEEEITKALDHITKDNEKTIIIIAHNMKTIQNIDHLIILDKGKLIAQGKPEELKYDDNWYKKMLEQ
;
A
#
# COMPACT_ATOMS: atom_id res chain seq x y z
N MET A 1 18.83 -23.10 12.15
CA MET A 1 17.95 -22.09 11.53
C MET A 1 17.30 -22.55 10.22
N LYS A 2 18.00 -23.20 9.26
CA LYS A 2 17.43 -23.68 7.99
C LYS A 2 16.30 -24.71 8.20
N ASN A 3 16.47 -25.66 9.12
CA ASN A 3 15.48 -26.70 9.43
C ASN A 3 14.19 -26.13 10.08
N ILE A 4 14.33 -25.18 11.01
CA ILE A 4 13.18 -24.50 11.64
C ILE A 4 12.39 -23.72 10.60
N LYS A 5 13.05 -23.04 9.67
CA LYS A 5 12.40 -22.35 8.56
C LYS A 5 11.60 -23.30 7.66
N ASN A 6 12.15 -24.48 7.38
CA ASN A 6 11.46 -25.48 6.56
C ASN A 6 10.25 -26.10 7.27
N ILE A 7 10.34 -26.36 8.57
CA ILE A 7 9.21 -26.83 9.40
C ILE A 7 8.10 -25.77 9.44
N ILE A 8 8.46 -24.51 9.67
CA ILE A 8 7.50 -23.39 9.67
C ILE A 8 6.82 -23.28 8.30
N ILE A 9 7.56 -23.38 7.20
CA ILE A 9 7.01 -23.32 5.83
C ILE A 9 6.10 -24.54 5.56
N PHE A 10 6.44 -25.72 6.07
CA PHE A 10 5.64 -26.93 5.92
C PHE A 10 4.32 -26.82 6.68
N VAL A 11 4.35 -26.43 7.96
CA VAL A 11 3.14 -26.22 8.78
C VAL A 11 2.25 -25.11 8.23
N LEU A 12 2.87 -24.03 7.73
CA LEU A 12 2.15 -22.91 7.11
C LEU A 12 1.73 -23.18 5.65
N GLY A 13 2.23 -24.26 5.04
CA GLY A 13 1.81 -24.72 3.72
C GLY A 13 0.32 -25.03 3.64
N SER A 14 -0.28 -25.41 4.77
CA SER A 14 -1.72 -25.59 4.93
C SER A 14 -2.52 -24.28 4.90
N PHE A 15 -1.85 -23.13 5.03
CA PHE A 15 -2.47 -21.80 5.03
C PHE A 15 -1.84 -20.91 3.94
N PRO A 16 -2.34 -20.96 2.69
CA PRO A 16 -1.74 -20.26 1.55
C PRO A 16 -1.62 -18.76 1.76
N ASP A 17 -2.54 -18.16 2.49
CA ASP A 17 -2.54 -16.72 2.78
C ASP A 17 -1.39 -16.31 3.73
N LEU A 18 -1.01 -17.17 4.69
CA LEU A 18 0.15 -16.93 5.58
C LEU A 18 1.47 -17.12 4.84
N LYS A 19 1.54 -18.09 3.92
CA LYS A 19 2.74 -18.35 3.11
C LYS A 19 3.21 -17.08 2.38
N VAL A 20 2.29 -16.21 1.99
CA VAL A 20 2.58 -14.95 1.31
C VAL A 20 3.50 -14.05 2.14
N PHE A 21 3.25 -13.89 3.45
CA PHE A 21 4.07 -13.04 4.32
C PHE A 21 5.52 -13.53 4.44
N PHE A 22 5.74 -14.84 4.30
CA PHE A 22 7.08 -15.44 4.29
C PHE A 22 7.75 -15.36 2.93
N THR A 23 7.00 -15.61 1.86
CA THR A 23 7.51 -15.55 0.48
C THR A 23 8.09 -14.17 0.18
N TYR A 24 7.41 -13.12 0.62
CA TYR A 24 7.87 -11.73 0.44
C TYR A 24 8.74 -11.20 1.59
N ARG A 25 9.16 -12.05 2.54
CA ARG A 25 10.05 -11.72 3.68
C ARG A 25 9.52 -10.60 4.59
N PHE A 26 8.21 -10.44 4.72
CA PHE A 26 7.60 -9.49 5.66
C PHE A 26 7.67 -9.96 7.11
N LEU A 27 7.92 -11.27 7.33
CA LEU A 27 8.05 -11.90 8.63
C LEU A 27 9.41 -12.56 8.80
N GLY A 28 10.09 -12.24 9.91
CA GLY A 28 11.29 -12.91 10.36
C GLY A 28 10.99 -14.14 11.22
N VAL A 29 11.88 -15.11 11.25
CA VAL A 29 11.77 -16.29 12.15
C VAL A 29 11.77 -15.86 13.62
N PHE A 30 12.54 -14.84 13.96
CA PHE A 30 12.62 -14.29 15.32
C PHE A 30 11.29 -13.68 15.79
N ASP A 31 10.55 -13.03 14.90
CA ASP A 31 9.24 -12.43 15.23
C ASP A 31 8.21 -13.50 15.60
N ILE A 32 8.24 -14.63 14.87
CA ILE A 32 7.36 -15.76 15.14
C ILE A 32 7.75 -16.42 16.46
N LEU A 33 9.04 -16.66 16.66
CA LEU A 33 9.54 -17.29 17.88
C LEU A 33 9.14 -16.46 19.10
N LYS A 34 9.35 -15.16 19.07
CA LYS A 34 8.94 -14.23 20.12
C LYS A 34 7.43 -14.26 20.38
N ALA A 35 6.61 -14.24 19.33
CA ALA A 35 5.16 -14.33 19.48
C ALA A 35 4.74 -15.68 20.09
N CYS A 36 5.28 -16.79 19.60
CA CYS A 36 4.97 -18.13 20.12
C CYS A 36 5.40 -18.28 21.57
N THR A 37 6.59 -17.80 21.96
CA THR A 37 7.04 -17.88 23.36
C THR A 37 6.16 -17.07 24.29
N LEU A 38 5.76 -15.85 23.93
CA LEU A 38 4.85 -15.04 24.74
C LEU A 38 3.47 -15.70 24.86
N MET A 39 2.94 -16.29 23.79
CA MET A 39 1.67 -17.01 23.82
C MET A 39 1.75 -18.25 24.70
N LEU A 40 2.82 -19.01 24.63
CA LEU A 40 3.07 -20.18 25.49
C LEU A 40 3.13 -19.77 26.96
N LEU A 41 3.85 -18.69 27.29
CA LEU A 41 3.91 -18.18 28.66
C LEU A 41 2.55 -17.76 29.18
N VAL A 42 1.75 -17.03 28.39
CA VAL A 42 0.37 -16.67 28.74
C VAL A 42 -0.45 -17.94 29.04
N THR A 43 -0.33 -18.95 28.17
CA THR A 43 -1.07 -20.21 28.31
C THR A 43 -0.64 -21.00 29.53
N ILE A 44 0.65 -21.07 29.83
CA ILE A 44 1.18 -21.78 31.03
C ILE A 44 0.68 -21.10 32.28
N PHE A 45 0.83 -19.77 32.41
CA PHE A 45 0.33 -19.06 33.60
C PHE A 45 -1.19 -19.16 33.74
N GLU A 46 -1.95 -19.21 32.66
CA GLU A 46 -3.40 -19.46 32.66
C GLU A 46 -3.72 -20.84 33.21
N ALA A 47 -3.09 -21.89 32.64
CA ALA A 47 -3.33 -23.27 33.06
C ALA A 47 -2.98 -23.50 34.52
N VAL A 48 -1.80 -23.01 34.95
CA VAL A 48 -1.34 -23.16 36.36
C VAL A 48 -2.25 -22.38 37.31
N SER A 49 -2.67 -21.15 36.94
CA SER A 49 -3.58 -20.38 37.81
C SER A 49 -4.94 -21.06 38.00
N VAL A 50 -5.47 -21.71 36.94
CA VAL A 50 -6.71 -22.49 37.04
C VAL A 50 -6.51 -23.73 37.88
N ALA A 51 -5.42 -24.48 37.69
CA ALA A 51 -5.12 -25.69 38.44
C ALA A 51 -4.91 -25.41 39.93
N THR A 52 -4.37 -24.26 40.32
CA THR A 52 -4.14 -23.86 41.72
C THR A 52 -5.46 -23.66 42.49
N PHE A 53 -6.60 -23.45 41.80
CA PHE A 53 -7.90 -23.41 42.48
C PHE A 53 -8.33 -24.76 43.05
N ILE A 54 -7.80 -25.91 42.55
CA ILE A 54 -8.15 -27.24 42.99
C ILE A 54 -7.76 -27.43 44.46
N PRO A 55 -6.48 -27.35 44.84
CA PRO A 55 -6.08 -27.51 46.24
C PRO A 55 -6.67 -26.45 47.16
N LEU A 56 -6.94 -25.22 46.66
CA LEU A 56 -7.63 -24.20 47.46
C LEU A 56 -9.05 -24.61 47.82
N LEU A 57 -9.80 -25.16 46.86
CA LEU A 57 -11.17 -25.64 47.12
C LEU A 57 -11.19 -26.88 48.01
N GLU A 58 -10.21 -27.78 47.89
CA GLU A 58 -10.06 -28.94 48.76
C GLU A 58 -9.79 -28.52 50.21
N LEU A 59 -8.92 -27.51 50.45
CA LEU A 59 -8.70 -26.95 51.79
C LEU A 59 -9.92 -26.27 52.38
N LEU A 60 -10.69 -25.55 51.58
CA LEU A 60 -11.93 -24.92 52.03
C LEU A 60 -13.00 -25.94 52.42
N GLN A 61 -13.03 -27.09 51.72
CA GLN A 61 -13.96 -28.19 52.04
C GLN A 61 -13.61 -28.94 53.31
N SER A 62 -12.33 -29.04 53.65
CA SER A 62 -11.86 -29.71 54.89
C SER A 62 -11.92 -28.81 56.12
N GLU A 63 -12.60 -27.65 56.09
CA GLU A 63 -12.63 -26.65 57.17
C GLU A 63 -11.24 -26.22 57.67
N GLY A 64 -10.22 -26.38 56.83
CA GLY A 64 -8.83 -26.09 57.18
C GLY A 64 -8.08 -27.22 57.90
N ASP A 65 -8.73 -28.34 58.14
CA ASP A 65 -8.11 -29.50 58.80
C ASP A 65 -7.43 -30.39 57.74
N LEU A 66 -6.15 -30.65 57.88
CA LEU A 66 -5.34 -31.43 56.95
C LEU A 66 -5.62 -32.95 57.00
N ASN A 67 -6.49 -33.42 57.94
CA ASN A 67 -6.92 -34.81 58.03
C ASN A 67 -8.04 -35.10 57.02
N LEU A 68 -7.68 -35.18 55.73
CA LEU A 68 -8.60 -35.52 54.68
C LEU A 68 -9.22 -36.92 54.85
N THR A 69 -10.53 -36.98 54.89
CA THR A 69 -11.28 -38.26 54.93
C THR A 69 -11.28 -38.99 53.59
N LYS A 70 -10.82 -38.37 52.53
CA LYS A 70 -10.62 -38.93 51.19
C LYS A 70 -9.17 -38.69 50.71
N PRO A 71 -8.59 -39.60 49.87
CA PRO A 71 -7.28 -39.38 49.31
C PRO A 71 -7.29 -38.07 48.50
N PRO A 72 -6.28 -37.19 48.69
CA PRO A 72 -6.19 -35.92 47.99
C PRO A 72 -6.08 -36.13 46.46
N SER A 73 -6.58 -35.16 45.69
CA SER A 73 -6.49 -35.20 44.22
C SER A 73 -5.05 -35.27 43.73
N VAL A 74 -4.88 -35.71 42.50
CA VAL A 74 -3.56 -35.72 41.84
C VAL A 74 -2.92 -34.32 41.84
N TRP A 75 -3.74 -33.28 41.72
CA TRP A 75 -3.29 -31.90 41.75
C TRP A 75 -2.72 -31.47 43.10
N TRP A 76 -3.36 -31.92 44.21
CA TRP A 76 -2.85 -31.68 45.56
C TRP A 76 -1.44 -32.21 45.73
N GLN A 77 -1.15 -33.43 45.28
CA GLN A 77 0.15 -34.06 45.39
C GLN A 77 1.24 -33.25 44.65
N TYR A 78 0.94 -32.75 43.44
CA TYR A 78 1.87 -31.92 42.70
C TYR A 78 2.13 -30.58 43.41
N PHE A 79 1.10 -29.91 43.90
CA PHE A 79 1.27 -28.63 44.58
C PHE A 79 1.93 -28.80 45.95
N ASP A 80 1.60 -29.79 46.73
CA ASP A 80 2.26 -30.10 48.02
C ASP A 80 3.75 -30.36 47.84
N THR A 81 4.13 -31.18 46.84
CA THR A 81 5.53 -31.42 46.50
C THR A 81 6.25 -30.15 46.09
N PHE A 82 5.62 -29.32 45.27
CA PHE A 82 6.16 -28.06 44.81
C PHE A 82 6.36 -27.07 45.97
N TYR A 83 5.39 -26.88 46.84
CA TYR A 83 5.49 -25.94 47.96
C TYR A 83 6.53 -26.40 48.99
N LYS A 84 6.58 -27.70 49.31
CA LYS A 84 7.62 -28.29 50.17
C LYS A 84 9.04 -28.05 49.62
N TYR A 85 9.23 -28.10 48.30
CA TYR A 85 10.51 -27.82 47.69
C TYR A 85 11.00 -26.39 47.96
N PHE A 86 10.07 -25.43 48.09
CA PHE A 86 10.36 -24.04 48.45
C PHE A 86 10.30 -23.76 49.96
N GLY A 87 10.11 -24.78 50.81
CA GLY A 87 10.01 -24.60 52.24
C GLY A 87 8.73 -23.88 52.69
N LEU A 88 7.68 -23.89 51.86
CA LEU A 88 6.40 -23.26 52.14
C LEU A 88 5.36 -24.32 52.56
N GLU A 89 4.53 -23.98 53.53
CA GLU A 89 3.38 -24.82 53.90
C GLU A 89 2.20 -24.52 52.97
N LEU A 90 1.48 -25.61 52.62
CA LEU A 90 0.29 -25.52 51.77
C LEU A 90 -0.90 -25.12 52.63
N ASN A 91 -1.21 -23.83 52.68
CA ASN A 91 -2.34 -23.27 53.41
C ASN A 91 -3.15 -22.31 52.54
N ILE A 92 -4.33 -21.88 53.00
CA ILE A 92 -5.25 -20.99 52.26
C ILE A 92 -4.56 -19.68 51.88
N LEU A 93 -3.72 -19.12 52.76
CA LEU A 93 -3.04 -17.86 52.53
C LEU A 93 -1.98 -17.99 51.41
N THR A 94 -1.11 -19.01 51.48
CA THR A 94 -0.04 -19.24 50.50
C THR A 94 -0.62 -19.56 49.13
N LEU A 95 -1.69 -20.34 49.02
CA LEU A 95 -2.39 -20.60 47.76
C LEU A 95 -3.03 -19.34 47.18
N SER A 96 -3.71 -18.55 48.02
CA SER A 96 -4.35 -17.32 47.59
C SER A 96 -3.34 -16.31 47.06
N ILE A 97 -2.19 -16.11 47.73
CA ILE A 97 -1.11 -15.25 47.28
C ILE A 97 -0.54 -15.78 45.95
N SER A 98 -0.34 -17.08 45.81
CA SER A 98 0.16 -17.68 44.57
C SER A 98 -0.78 -17.47 43.38
N ILE A 99 -2.09 -17.62 43.60
CA ILE A 99 -3.10 -17.32 42.56
C ILE A 99 -2.99 -15.85 42.10
N ILE A 100 -2.90 -14.91 43.08
CA ILE A 100 -2.76 -13.48 42.77
C ILE A 100 -1.49 -13.21 41.92
N ILE A 101 -0.36 -13.80 42.33
CA ILE A 101 0.90 -13.66 41.60
C ILE A 101 0.79 -14.25 40.19
N LEU A 102 0.23 -15.45 40.04
CA LEU A 102 0.06 -16.12 38.75
C LEU A 102 -0.86 -15.33 37.81
N VAL A 103 -1.97 -14.79 38.35
CA VAL A 103 -2.87 -13.93 37.56
C VAL A 103 -2.18 -12.64 37.13
N PHE A 104 -1.37 -12.01 38.00
CA PHE A 104 -0.61 -10.83 37.68
C PHE A 104 0.43 -11.13 36.57
N LEU A 105 1.21 -12.19 36.71
CA LEU A 105 2.20 -12.62 35.72
C LEU A 105 1.53 -12.94 34.36
N ARG A 106 0.40 -13.64 34.39
CA ARG A 106 -0.40 -13.89 33.20
C ARG A 106 -0.82 -12.59 32.51
N GLN A 107 -1.32 -11.60 33.26
CA GLN A 107 -1.74 -10.33 32.67
C GLN A 107 -0.57 -9.54 32.12
N LEU A 108 0.59 -9.57 32.80
CA LEU A 108 1.82 -8.96 32.30
C LEU A 108 2.25 -9.59 30.94
N MET A 109 2.29 -10.93 30.89
CA MET A 109 2.64 -11.64 29.64
C MET A 109 1.62 -11.38 28.53
N ASN A 110 0.34 -11.33 28.87
CA ASN A 110 -0.72 -11.00 27.90
C ASN A 110 -0.57 -9.56 27.36
N TYR A 111 -0.27 -8.60 28.23
CA TYR A 111 0.03 -7.23 27.80
C TYR A 111 1.22 -7.18 26.83
N LEU A 112 2.33 -7.83 27.17
CA LEU A 112 3.51 -7.90 26.30
C LEU A 112 3.20 -8.58 24.96
N ASN A 113 2.38 -9.62 24.96
CA ASN A 113 1.94 -10.30 23.74
C ASN A 113 1.07 -9.40 22.86
N ILE A 114 0.10 -8.68 23.46
CA ILE A 114 -0.75 -7.73 22.72
C ILE A 114 0.09 -6.64 22.07
N VAL A 115 1.01 -6.02 22.83
CA VAL A 115 1.91 -4.97 22.32
C VAL A 115 2.78 -5.52 21.20
N ASN A 116 3.35 -6.72 21.36
CA ASN A 116 4.17 -7.37 20.34
C ASN A 116 3.38 -7.63 19.05
N LEU A 117 2.17 -8.17 19.14
CA LEU A 117 1.32 -8.46 17.98
C LEU A 117 0.84 -7.19 17.26
N LEU A 118 0.55 -6.11 18.00
CA LEU A 118 0.19 -4.82 17.43
C LEU A 118 1.38 -4.19 16.69
N THR A 119 2.55 -4.19 17.33
CA THR A 119 3.79 -3.69 16.72
C THR A 119 4.13 -4.46 15.44
N LEU A 120 4.01 -5.79 15.48
CA LEU A 120 4.22 -6.64 14.32
C LEU A 120 3.22 -6.32 13.18
N LYS A 121 1.94 -6.17 13.50
CA LYS A 121 0.90 -5.77 12.53
C LYS A 121 1.26 -4.45 11.84
N HIS A 122 1.62 -3.41 12.60
CA HIS A 122 1.92 -2.10 12.03
C HIS A 122 3.20 -2.11 11.21
N ARG A 123 4.23 -2.85 11.64
CA ARG A 123 5.47 -3.04 10.86
C ARG A 123 5.20 -3.73 9.53
N VAL A 124 4.48 -4.84 9.53
CA VAL A 124 4.13 -5.57 8.31
C VAL A 124 3.22 -4.71 7.41
N GLY A 125 2.28 -3.96 7.98
CA GLY A 125 1.43 -3.03 7.22
C GLY A 125 2.25 -1.95 6.51
N ARG A 126 3.23 -1.35 7.20
CA ARG A 126 4.18 -0.41 6.61
C ARG A 126 4.99 -1.05 5.47
N ASP A 127 5.53 -2.25 5.70
CA ASP A 127 6.41 -2.91 4.73
C ASP A 127 5.63 -3.35 3.47
N LEU A 128 4.37 -3.75 3.62
CA LEU A 128 3.44 -3.99 2.50
C LEU A 128 3.16 -2.70 1.72
N ALA A 129 2.87 -1.61 2.42
CA ALA A 129 2.63 -0.29 1.83
C ALA A 129 3.85 0.20 1.02
N MET A 130 5.05 0.10 1.60
CA MET A 130 6.30 0.48 0.94
C MET A 130 6.61 -0.42 -0.26
N SER A 131 6.30 -1.71 -0.19
CA SER A 131 6.47 -2.62 -1.32
C SER A 131 5.53 -2.30 -2.48
N CYS A 132 4.27 -1.94 -2.19
CA CYS A 132 3.33 -1.45 -3.20
C CYS A 132 3.81 -0.14 -3.83
N LEU A 133 4.21 0.84 -3.00
CA LEU A 133 4.71 2.14 -3.45
C LEU A 133 5.91 1.99 -4.36
N LYS A 134 6.91 1.22 -3.93
CA LYS A 134 8.11 0.92 -4.72
C LYS A 134 7.77 0.21 -6.02
N GLY A 135 6.87 -0.79 -5.97
CA GLY A 135 6.44 -1.53 -7.16
C GLY A 135 5.78 -0.61 -8.17
N ILE A 136 4.82 0.21 -7.75
CA ILE A 136 4.08 1.13 -8.62
C ILE A 136 5.03 2.15 -9.26
N PHE A 137 5.95 2.77 -8.49
CA PHE A 137 6.89 3.76 -9.05
C PHE A 137 7.98 3.17 -9.95
N GLN A 138 8.22 1.86 -9.85
CA GLN A 138 9.15 1.15 -10.73
C GLN A 138 8.46 0.48 -11.92
N ALA A 139 7.13 0.53 -12.00
CA ALA A 139 6.37 -0.02 -13.11
C ALA A 139 6.38 0.93 -14.32
N ASP A 140 6.06 0.38 -15.49
CA ASP A 140 5.94 1.14 -16.73
C ASP A 140 4.85 2.22 -16.65
N SER A 141 5.00 3.26 -17.46
CA SER A 141 4.06 4.39 -17.51
C SER A 141 2.63 3.96 -17.85
N ALA A 142 2.45 2.87 -18.62
CA ALA A 142 1.14 2.36 -18.99
C ALA A 142 0.40 1.79 -17.77
N TYR A 143 1.12 1.13 -16.88
CA TYR A 143 0.57 0.63 -15.63
C TYR A 143 0.18 1.78 -14.69
N ILE A 144 1.09 2.77 -14.52
CA ILE A 144 0.86 3.92 -13.63
C ILE A 144 -0.35 4.74 -14.09
N ARG A 145 -0.47 5.04 -15.39
CA ARG A 145 -1.61 5.79 -15.98
C ARG A 145 -2.96 5.10 -15.77
N ASN A 146 -2.99 3.77 -15.68
CA ASN A 146 -4.22 3.02 -15.41
C ASN A 146 -4.60 2.98 -13.92
N PHE A 147 -3.71 3.40 -13.02
CA PHE A 147 -3.94 3.38 -11.59
C PHE A 147 -4.65 4.67 -11.14
N LYS A 148 -5.90 4.55 -10.69
CA LYS A 148 -6.66 5.71 -10.20
C LYS A 148 -6.08 6.20 -8.87
N THR A 149 -5.99 7.51 -8.67
CA THR A 149 -5.41 8.12 -7.45
C THR A 149 -6.06 7.62 -6.15
N GLY A 150 -7.39 7.51 -6.13
CA GLY A 150 -8.09 6.99 -4.95
C GLY A 150 -7.81 5.50 -4.69
N ALA A 151 -7.63 4.69 -5.75
CA ALA A 151 -7.21 3.30 -5.62
C ALA A 151 -5.77 3.21 -5.10
N PHE A 152 -4.89 4.08 -5.56
CA PHE A 152 -3.50 4.19 -5.11
C PHE A 152 -3.43 4.47 -3.61
N ILE A 153 -4.04 5.56 -3.14
CA ILE A 153 -4.05 5.94 -1.73
C ILE A 153 -4.67 4.83 -0.87
N ASN A 154 -5.85 4.32 -1.27
CA ASN A 154 -6.54 3.28 -0.53
C ASN A 154 -5.73 1.97 -0.43
N THR A 155 -4.97 1.61 -1.48
CA THR A 155 -4.15 0.40 -1.47
C THR A 155 -2.96 0.54 -0.53
N ILE A 156 -2.26 1.67 -0.56
CA ILE A 156 -1.09 1.92 0.28
C ILE A 156 -1.48 2.04 1.74
N ASP A 157 -2.51 2.80 2.07
CA ASP A 157 -2.92 3.02 3.46
C ASP A 157 -3.82 1.89 3.98
N ASN A 158 -5.09 1.89 3.58
CA ASN A 158 -6.12 1.04 4.20
C ASN A 158 -5.95 -0.45 3.88
N GLN A 159 -5.67 -0.82 2.62
CA GLN A 159 -5.60 -2.23 2.24
C GLN A 159 -4.37 -2.91 2.84
N SER A 160 -3.22 -2.22 2.88
CA SER A 160 -1.99 -2.73 3.49
C SER A 160 -2.15 -2.96 4.99
N GLN A 161 -2.81 -2.04 5.72
CA GLN A 161 -3.10 -2.18 7.14
C GLN A 161 -4.12 -3.29 7.42
N SER A 162 -5.15 -3.42 6.58
CA SER A 162 -6.13 -4.50 6.68
C SER A 162 -5.49 -5.86 6.40
N ALA A 163 -4.64 -5.97 5.38
CA ALA A 163 -3.89 -7.19 5.07
C ALA A 163 -2.99 -7.63 6.25
N ALA A 164 -2.29 -6.69 6.88
CA ALA A 164 -1.49 -6.95 8.07
C ALA A 164 -2.36 -7.37 9.29
N GLY A 165 -3.61 -6.90 9.36
CA GLY A 165 -4.59 -7.32 10.36
C GLY A 165 -4.89 -8.82 10.32
N MET A 166 -4.82 -9.43 9.14
CA MET A 166 -4.98 -10.88 8.98
C MET A 166 -3.90 -11.67 9.73
N LEU A 167 -2.64 -11.21 9.68
CA LEU A 167 -1.55 -11.83 10.43
C LEU A 167 -1.80 -11.82 11.94
N ARG A 168 -2.24 -10.68 12.48
CA ARG A 168 -2.62 -10.57 13.89
C ARG A 168 -3.73 -11.54 14.26
N ALA A 169 -4.76 -11.64 13.41
CA ALA A 169 -5.89 -12.54 13.65
C ALA A 169 -5.45 -14.02 13.66
N PHE A 170 -4.55 -14.43 12.76
CA PHE A 170 -3.96 -15.77 12.79
C PHE A 170 -3.15 -16.03 14.04
N ALA A 171 -2.30 -15.08 14.45
CA ALA A 171 -1.51 -15.21 15.66
C ALA A 171 -2.40 -15.33 16.92
N THR A 172 -3.44 -14.50 17.02
CA THR A 172 -4.42 -14.57 18.11
C THR A 172 -5.17 -15.91 18.09
N LEU A 173 -5.55 -16.40 16.90
CA LEU A 173 -6.22 -17.70 16.76
C LEU A 173 -5.32 -18.85 17.25
N PHE A 174 -4.02 -18.80 16.95
CA PHE A 174 -3.05 -19.77 17.45
C PHE A 174 -2.92 -19.71 18.99
N GLY A 175 -2.87 -18.52 19.58
CA GLY A 175 -2.88 -18.35 21.04
C GLY A 175 -4.14 -18.92 21.69
N ILE A 176 -5.32 -18.71 21.09
CA ILE A 176 -6.58 -19.31 21.53
C ILE A 176 -6.52 -20.84 21.46
N PHE A 177 -5.97 -21.39 20.39
CA PHE A 177 -5.79 -22.84 20.26
C PHE A 177 -4.92 -23.41 21.39
N LEU A 178 -3.80 -22.78 21.72
CA LEU A 178 -2.96 -23.18 22.86
C LEU A 178 -3.72 -23.13 24.18
N THR A 179 -4.50 -22.06 24.40
CA THR A 179 -5.33 -21.92 25.64
C THR A 179 -6.39 -23.02 25.72
N LEU A 180 -7.03 -23.39 24.60
CA LEU A 180 -7.98 -24.50 24.56
C LEU A 180 -7.32 -25.84 24.90
N VAL A 181 -6.13 -26.10 24.32
CA VAL A 181 -5.35 -27.31 24.63
C VAL A 181 -5.06 -27.37 26.14
N ALA A 182 -4.65 -26.25 26.75
CA ALA A 182 -4.37 -26.17 28.18
C ALA A 182 -5.62 -26.46 29.02
N TYR A 183 -6.77 -25.86 28.71
CA TYR A 183 -8.03 -26.12 29.41
C TYR A 183 -8.47 -27.59 29.30
N PHE A 184 -8.40 -28.15 28.08
CA PHE A 184 -8.74 -29.57 27.89
C PHE A 184 -7.75 -30.50 28.58
N SER A 185 -6.46 -30.17 28.68
CA SER A 185 -5.48 -30.95 29.43
C SER A 185 -5.81 -30.99 30.92
N VAL A 186 -6.18 -29.85 31.52
CA VAL A 186 -6.60 -29.77 32.92
C VAL A 186 -7.89 -30.60 33.13
N MET A 187 -8.88 -30.49 32.25
CA MET A 187 -10.12 -31.26 32.31
C MET A 187 -9.88 -32.78 32.14
N LEU A 188 -8.95 -33.18 31.27
CA LEU A 188 -8.63 -34.59 31.00
C LEU A 188 -8.01 -35.28 32.20
N ILE A 189 -7.19 -34.58 32.98
CA ILE A 189 -6.58 -35.09 34.21
C ILE A 189 -7.65 -35.24 35.30
N THR A 190 -8.65 -34.34 35.35
CA THR A 190 -9.75 -34.41 36.33
C THR A 190 -10.81 -35.45 35.95
N SER A 191 -11.31 -35.44 34.73
CA SER A 191 -12.31 -36.40 34.23
C SER A 191 -12.19 -36.60 32.72
N PRO A 192 -11.65 -37.74 32.23
CA PRO A 192 -11.45 -38.00 30.81
C PRO A 192 -12.75 -37.96 29.97
N LEU A 193 -13.83 -38.52 30.52
CA LEU A 193 -15.09 -38.63 29.79
C LEU A 193 -15.81 -37.28 29.63
N ALA A 194 -15.82 -36.46 30.69
CA ALA A 194 -16.36 -35.10 30.62
C ALA A 194 -15.57 -34.20 29.64
N SER A 195 -14.25 -34.39 29.57
CA SER A 195 -13.39 -33.71 28.61
C SER A 195 -13.74 -34.08 27.16
N LEU A 196 -14.00 -35.36 26.89
CA LEU A 196 -14.37 -35.84 25.56
C LEU A 196 -15.70 -35.18 25.08
N ILE A 197 -16.67 -35.08 25.98
CA ILE A 197 -17.94 -34.40 25.72
C ILE A 197 -17.69 -32.93 25.39
N ALA A 198 -16.89 -32.24 26.19
CA ALA A 198 -16.58 -30.82 25.97
C ALA A 198 -15.85 -30.58 24.61
N ILE A 199 -14.90 -31.45 24.23
CA ILE A 199 -14.18 -31.39 22.92
C ILE A 199 -15.16 -31.60 21.78
N THR A 200 -16.06 -32.58 21.87
CA THR A 200 -17.05 -32.87 20.83
C THR A 200 -17.98 -31.67 20.58
N ILE A 201 -18.46 -31.08 21.68
CA ILE A 201 -19.31 -29.87 21.62
C ILE A 201 -18.58 -28.69 20.97
N MET A 202 -17.32 -28.47 21.35
CA MET A 202 -16.51 -27.43 20.76
C MET A 202 -16.36 -27.64 19.25
N GLY A 203 -16.13 -28.87 18.79
CA GLY A 203 -16.07 -29.24 17.38
C GLY A 203 -17.37 -28.87 16.62
N LEU A 204 -18.53 -29.20 17.20
CA LEU A 204 -19.84 -28.86 16.62
C LEU A 204 -20.04 -27.34 16.50
N ILE A 205 -19.60 -26.57 17.49
CA ILE A 205 -19.68 -25.08 17.44
C ILE A 205 -18.79 -24.52 16.33
N ILE A 206 -17.57 -25.03 16.18
CA ILE A 206 -16.67 -24.61 15.11
C ILE A 206 -17.32 -24.83 13.74
N LEU A 207 -17.98 -25.96 13.53
CA LEU A 207 -18.69 -26.28 12.28
C LEU A 207 -19.90 -25.36 12.07
N SER A 208 -20.65 -25.04 13.11
CA SER A 208 -21.84 -24.18 13.01
C SER A 208 -21.53 -22.76 12.55
N VAL A 209 -20.33 -22.24 12.88
CA VAL A 209 -19.88 -20.88 12.53
C VAL A 209 -19.43 -20.75 11.07
N GLU A 210 -19.10 -21.87 10.39
CA GLU A 210 -18.52 -21.87 9.03
C GLU A 210 -19.36 -21.09 8.00
N LYS A 211 -20.68 -21.20 8.07
CA LYS A 211 -21.59 -20.47 7.17
C LYS A 211 -21.43 -18.96 7.27
N TRP A 212 -21.28 -18.43 8.47
CA TRP A 212 -21.11 -16.97 8.67
C TRP A 212 -19.72 -16.47 8.29
N VAL A 213 -18.69 -17.31 8.41
CA VAL A 213 -17.34 -17.00 7.92
C VAL A 213 -17.35 -16.83 6.40
N LYS A 214 -18.05 -17.71 5.66
CA LYS A 214 -18.20 -17.57 4.19
C LYS A 214 -18.95 -16.30 3.83
N VAL A 215 -20.06 -15.99 4.49
CA VAL A 215 -20.81 -14.75 4.29
C VAL A 215 -19.94 -13.51 4.59
N ALA A 216 -19.12 -13.56 5.64
CA ALA A 216 -18.20 -12.47 5.98
C ALA A 216 -17.19 -12.21 4.86
N LEU A 217 -16.67 -13.27 4.23
CA LEU A 217 -15.73 -13.17 3.11
C LEU A 217 -16.37 -12.43 1.91
N ASP A 218 -17.58 -12.81 1.52
CA ASP A 218 -18.26 -12.22 0.36
C ASP A 218 -18.66 -10.76 0.63
N LEU A 219 -19.23 -10.47 1.79
CA LEU A 219 -19.53 -9.09 2.19
C LEU A 219 -18.25 -8.21 2.24
N SER A 220 -17.14 -8.78 2.66
CA SER A 220 -15.87 -8.04 2.74
C SER A 220 -15.29 -7.71 1.36
N LYS A 221 -15.45 -8.61 0.37
CA LYS A 221 -15.12 -8.32 -1.03
C LYS A 221 -15.92 -7.12 -1.55
N ASP A 222 -17.24 -7.12 -1.29
CA ASP A 222 -18.12 -6.03 -1.72
C ASP A 222 -17.73 -4.70 -1.07
N VAL A 223 -17.42 -4.71 0.23
CA VAL A 223 -16.98 -3.50 0.96
C VAL A 223 -15.65 -2.98 0.40
N VAL A 224 -14.65 -3.85 0.16
CA VAL A 224 -13.35 -3.45 -0.38
C VAL A 224 -13.51 -2.81 -1.76
N ASN A 225 -14.29 -3.42 -2.65
CA ASN A 225 -14.51 -2.90 -4.01
C ASN A 225 -15.32 -1.60 -3.99
N PHE A 226 -16.36 -1.54 -3.15
CA PHE A 226 -17.19 -0.34 -3.06
C PHE A 226 -16.46 0.84 -2.41
N ARG A 227 -15.62 0.59 -1.40
CA ARG A 227 -14.80 1.62 -0.75
C ARG A 227 -13.86 2.30 -1.74
N GLU A 228 -13.26 1.53 -2.65
CA GLU A 228 -12.43 2.10 -3.73
C GLU A 228 -13.24 3.03 -4.63
N SER A 229 -14.44 2.59 -5.06
CA SER A 229 -15.33 3.41 -5.88
C SER A 229 -15.74 4.70 -5.17
N TYR A 230 -16.04 4.61 -3.87
CA TYR A 230 -16.39 5.76 -3.05
C TYR A 230 -15.22 6.75 -2.88
N THR A 231 -14.02 6.24 -2.60
CA THR A 231 -12.82 7.09 -2.48
C THR A 231 -12.48 7.78 -3.81
N ASN A 232 -12.60 7.06 -4.94
CA ASN A 232 -12.42 7.65 -6.27
C ASN A 232 -13.45 8.75 -6.53
N PHE A 233 -14.72 8.50 -6.20
CA PHE A 233 -15.80 9.50 -6.33
C PHE A 233 -15.47 10.79 -5.55
N LEU A 234 -15.09 10.66 -4.28
CA LEU A 234 -14.74 11.82 -3.44
C LEU A 234 -13.52 12.57 -4.00
N GLY A 235 -12.48 11.85 -4.42
CA GLY A 235 -11.28 12.46 -5.01
C GLY A 235 -11.57 13.21 -6.31
N ASP A 236 -12.47 12.69 -7.14
CA ASP A 236 -12.88 13.38 -8.38
C ASP A 236 -13.63 14.67 -8.08
N ARG A 237 -14.55 14.68 -7.11
CA ARG A 237 -15.30 15.88 -6.71
C ARG A 237 -14.41 16.93 -6.09
N TYR A 238 -13.49 16.53 -5.23
CA TYR A 238 -12.53 17.44 -4.63
C TYR A 238 -11.64 18.12 -5.69
N ARG A 239 -11.11 17.37 -6.65
CA ARG A 239 -10.29 17.96 -7.74
C ARG A 239 -11.09 18.92 -8.62
N ASN A 240 -12.37 18.67 -8.82
CA ASN A 240 -13.26 19.47 -9.67
C ASN A 240 -14.14 20.45 -8.87
N TRP A 241 -13.76 20.84 -7.65
CA TRP A 241 -14.57 21.68 -6.78
C TRP A 241 -14.96 23.01 -7.42
N ARG A 242 -14.10 23.59 -8.27
CA ARG A 242 -14.42 24.84 -9.00
C ARG A 242 -15.59 24.67 -9.95
N ALA A 243 -15.67 23.54 -10.69
CA ALA A 243 -16.79 23.24 -11.57
C ALA A 243 -18.11 23.11 -10.79
N ILE A 244 -18.06 22.47 -9.62
CA ILE A 244 -19.22 22.34 -8.72
C ILE A 244 -19.69 23.73 -8.25
N LYS A 245 -18.76 24.61 -7.87
CA LYS A 245 -19.06 25.98 -7.41
C LYS A 245 -19.65 26.85 -8.53
N ILE A 246 -19.01 26.85 -9.70
CA ILE A 246 -19.44 27.66 -10.84
C ILE A 246 -20.84 27.23 -11.33
N SER A 247 -21.13 25.91 -11.30
CA SER A 247 -22.42 25.38 -11.73
C SER A 247 -23.49 25.39 -10.62
N SER A 248 -23.18 25.90 -9.42
CA SER A 248 -24.07 25.92 -8.23
C SER A 248 -24.72 24.54 -8.00
N SER A 249 -23.92 23.47 -8.15
CA SER A 249 -24.40 22.10 -8.08
C SER A 249 -24.08 21.37 -6.77
N GLU A 250 -23.77 22.13 -5.70
CA GLU A 250 -23.35 21.61 -4.40
C GLU A 250 -24.37 20.63 -3.83
N ASP A 251 -25.64 20.99 -3.81
CA ASP A 251 -26.72 20.15 -3.24
C ASP A 251 -26.86 18.84 -4.01
N ARG A 252 -26.73 18.88 -5.34
CA ARG A 252 -26.74 17.69 -6.19
C ARG A 252 -25.57 16.77 -5.87
N GLU A 253 -24.37 17.30 -5.77
CA GLU A 253 -23.17 16.51 -5.47
C GLU A 253 -23.21 15.94 -4.05
N VAL A 254 -23.73 16.69 -3.08
CA VAL A 254 -23.99 16.20 -1.71
C VAL A 254 -25.03 15.09 -1.71
N ALA A 255 -26.10 15.21 -2.47
CA ALA A 255 -27.13 14.16 -2.60
C ALA A 255 -26.54 12.87 -3.21
N LEU A 256 -25.69 13.00 -4.23
CA LEU A 256 -24.95 11.86 -4.79
C LEU A 256 -23.99 11.24 -3.75
N ALA A 257 -23.23 12.07 -3.02
CA ALA A 257 -22.34 11.59 -1.95
C ALA A 257 -23.10 10.84 -0.86
N LYS A 258 -24.30 11.34 -0.46
CA LYS A 258 -25.21 10.63 0.48
C LYS A 258 -25.58 9.24 -0.02
N THR A 259 -25.82 9.08 -1.33
CA THR A 259 -26.16 7.78 -1.93
C THR A 259 -24.99 6.78 -1.79
N TYR A 260 -23.77 7.23 -2.08
CA TYR A 260 -22.56 6.41 -1.87
C TYR A 260 -22.34 6.11 -0.39
N ALA A 261 -22.41 7.11 0.49
CA ALA A 261 -22.27 6.94 1.93
C ALA A 261 -23.30 5.98 2.51
N LYS A 262 -24.59 6.09 2.08
CA LYS A 262 -25.67 5.17 2.48
C LYS A 262 -25.39 3.73 2.05
N LYS A 263 -24.89 3.51 0.84
CA LYS A 263 -24.54 2.17 0.37
C LYS A 263 -23.36 1.58 1.16
N TYR A 264 -22.32 2.38 1.42
CA TYR A 264 -21.18 1.98 2.27
C TYR A 264 -21.64 1.63 3.69
N PHE A 265 -22.51 2.47 4.28
CA PHE A 265 -23.13 2.23 5.59
C PHE A 265 -23.89 0.91 5.62
N ILE A 266 -24.75 0.65 4.64
CA ILE A 266 -25.55 -0.59 4.56
C ILE A 266 -24.63 -1.83 4.51
N LEU A 267 -23.57 -1.79 3.69
CA LEU A 267 -22.60 -2.87 3.59
C LEU A 267 -21.85 -3.09 4.91
N SER A 268 -21.43 -2.00 5.57
CA SER A 268 -20.73 -2.06 6.87
C SER A 268 -21.63 -2.61 7.97
N VAL A 269 -22.90 -2.19 8.00
CA VAL A 269 -23.91 -2.72 8.94
C VAL A 269 -24.19 -4.21 8.69
N LYS A 270 -24.21 -4.66 7.43
CA LYS A 270 -24.36 -6.10 7.11
C LYS A 270 -23.20 -6.92 7.69
N ILE A 271 -21.96 -6.42 7.60
CA ILE A 271 -20.80 -7.08 8.24
C ILE A 271 -20.97 -7.11 9.75
N ALA A 272 -21.32 -5.98 10.38
CA ALA A 272 -21.53 -5.90 11.83
C ALA A 272 -22.63 -6.85 12.31
N LYS A 273 -23.77 -6.90 11.59
CA LYS A 273 -24.85 -7.86 11.88
C LYS A 273 -24.40 -9.31 11.74
N ASN A 274 -23.58 -9.62 10.71
CA ASN A 274 -23.05 -10.98 10.55
C ASN A 274 -22.09 -11.34 11.68
N SER A 275 -21.27 -10.40 12.17
CA SER A 275 -20.42 -10.59 13.34
C SER A 275 -21.24 -10.77 14.62
N GLY A 276 -22.31 -10.00 14.79
CA GLY A 276 -23.21 -10.12 15.95
C GLY A 276 -23.93 -11.48 16.05
N LYS A 277 -24.18 -12.14 14.91
CA LYS A 277 -24.77 -13.50 14.90
C LYS A 277 -23.90 -14.54 15.61
N ASN A 278 -22.57 -14.38 15.59
CA ASN A 278 -21.67 -15.26 16.33
C ASN A 278 -21.95 -15.17 17.83
N ILE A 279 -22.12 -13.96 18.36
CA ILE A 279 -22.41 -13.76 19.79
C ILE A 279 -23.78 -14.33 20.13
N LEU A 280 -24.79 -14.05 19.28
CA LEU A 280 -26.16 -14.50 19.49
C LEU A 280 -26.31 -16.02 19.53
N VAL A 281 -25.49 -16.76 18.78
CA VAL A 281 -25.61 -18.21 18.64
C VAL A 281 -24.59 -18.97 19.46
N VAL A 282 -23.31 -18.55 19.41
CA VAL A 282 -22.23 -19.27 20.09
C VAL A 282 -22.40 -19.23 21.61
N SER A 283 -22.75 -18.07 22.18
CA SER A 283 -22.87 -17.94 23.66
C SER A 283 -23.99 -18.77 24.25
N PRO A 284 -25.26 -18.71 23.79
CA PRO A 284 -26.31 -19.55 24.32
C PRO A 284 -26.05 -21.04 24.13
N ILE A 285 -25.54 -21.45 22.97
CA ILE A 285 -25.21 -22.84 22.71
C ILE A 285 -24.15 -23.32 23.73
N MET A 286 -23.06 -22.56 23.91
CA MET A 286 -22.04 -22.90 24.90
C MET A 286 -22.58 -22.96 26.30
N THR A 287 -23.48 -22.05 26.70
CA THR A 287 -24.10 -22.04 28.04
C THR A 287 -24.96 -23.29 28.25
N VAL A 288 -25.83 -23.64 27.30
CA VAL A 288 -26.68 -24.83 27.35
C VAL A 288 -25.83 -26.10 27.46
N PHE A 289 -24.80 -26.21 26.61
CA PHE A 289 -23.91 -27.37 26.65
C PHE A 289 -23.05 -27.43 27.92
N SER A 290 -22.61 -26.29 28.45
CA SER A 290 -21.89 -26.23 29.71
C SER A 290 -22.75 -26.75 30.86
N LEU A 291 -24.01 -26.34 30.93
CA LEU A 291 -24.96 -26.81 31.92
C LEU A 291 -25.31 -28.30 31.75
N ALA A 292 -25.48 -28.74 30.48
CA ALA A 292 -25.73 -30.16 30.19
C ALA A 292 -24.53 -31.03 30.59
N THR A 293 -23.31 -30.60 30.26
CA THR A 293 -22.07 -31.30 30.66
C THR A 293 -21.97 -31.37 32.16
N LEU A 294 -22.21 -30.28 32.88
CA LEU A 294 -22.22 -30.22 34.32
C LEU A 294 -23.25 -31.19 34.91
N TYR A 295 -24.49 -31.17 34.41
CA TYR A 295 -25.56 -32.07 34.88
C TYR A 295 -25.17 -33.55 34.74
N ILE A 296 -24.68 -33.94 33.54
CA ILE A 296 -24.23 -35.30 33.26
C ILE A 296 -23.07 -35.69 34.19
N THR A 297 -22.11 -34.77 34.38
CA THR A 297 -20.91 -35.00 35.18
C THR A 297 -21.26 -35.22 36.68
N VAL A 298 -22.16 -34.42 37.22
CA VAL A 298 -22.58 -34.54 38.64
C VAL A 298 -23.38 -35.83 38.89
N ILE A 299 -24.31 -36.19 37.98
CA ILE A 299 -25.19 -37.33 38.21
C ILE A 299 -24.52 -38.68 37.94
N HIS A 300 -23.68 -38.76 36.88
CA HIS A 300 -23.15 -40.04 36.42
C HIS A 300 -21.72 -40.35 36.88
N PHE A 301 -20.93 -39.34 37.33
CA PHE A 301 -19.50 -39.56 37.62
C PHE A 301 -19.10 -39.38 39.08
N ASN A 302 -20.03 -39.08 39.99
CA ASN A 302 -19.78 -38.96 41.45
C ASN A 302 -18.54 -38.09 41.79
N LEU A 303 -18.33 -36.98 41.04
CA LEU A 303 -17.20 -36.09 41.26
C LEU A 303 -17.30 -35.37 42.62
N SER A 304 -16.14 -35.04 43.16
CA SER A 304 -16.06 -34.17 44.36
C SER A 304 -16.54 -32.76 44.04
N ILE A 305 -16.99 -32.02 45.06
CA ILE A 305 -17.45 -30.63 44.89
C ILE A 305 -16.33 -29.76 44.31
N SER A 306 -15.07 -29.99 44.68
CA SER A 306 -13.89 -29.29 44.13
C SER A 306 -13.69 -29.56 42.64
N GLU A 307 -13.84 -30.79 42.19
CA GLU A 307 -13.76 -31.14 40.76
C GLU A 307 -14.89 -30.50 39.96
N VAL A 308 -16.12 -30.52 40.48
CA VAL A 308 -17.28 -29.86 39.87
C VAL A 308 -17.05 -28.35 39.74
N ALA A 309 -16.54 -27.71 40.80
CA ALA A 309 -16.27 -26.26 40.79
C ALA A 309 -15.24 -25.87 39.71
N ILE A 310 -14.21 -26.70 39.46
CA ILE A 310 -13.24 -26.48 38.42
C ILE A 310 -13.84 -26.65 37.04
N PHE A 311 -14.67 -27.67 36.83
CA PHE A 311 -15.41 -27.81 35.58
C PHE A 311 -16.22 -26.56 35.29
N ILE A 312 -16.95 -26.02 36.27
CA ILE A 312 -17.70 -24.76 36.12
C ILE A 312 -16.77 -23.62 35.72
N LEU A 313 -15.64 -23.46 36.43
CA LEU A 313 -14.68 -22.40 36.17
C LEU A 313 -14.12 -22.47 34.73
N ILE A 314 -13.74 -23.66 34.26
CA ILE A 314 -13.23 -23.85 32.88
C ILE A 314 -14.36 -23.63 31.88
N LEU A 315 -15.57 -24.15 32.10
CA LEU A 315 -16.71 -23.97 31.21
C LEU A 315 -17.07 -22.48 31.02
N VAL A 316 -17.08 -21.72 32.12
CA VAL A 316 -17.30 -20.25 32.07
C VAL A 316 -16.22 -19.55 31.24
N ARG A 317 -14.96 -20.00 31.33
CA ARG A 317 -13.85 -19.45 30.51
C ARG A 317 -13.86 -19.88 29.04
N LEU A 318 -14.44 -21.03 28.73
CA LEU A 318 -14.58 -21.53 27.36
C LEU A 318 -15.56 -20.68 26.55
N ILE A 319 -16.59 -20.07 27.16
CA ILE A 319 -17.56 -19.23 26.46
C ILE A 319 -16.89 -18.04 25.72
N PRO A 320 -16.18 -17.11 26.41
CA PRO A 320 -15.53 -15.98 25.75
C PRO A 320 -14.39 -16.43 24.81
N THR A 321 -13.70 -17.52 25.12
CA THR A 321 -12.63 -18.07 24.29
C THR A 321 -13.18 -18.56 22.94
N SER A 322 -14.33 -19.26 22.96
CA SER A 322 -15.03 -19.72 21.74
C SER A 322 -15.55 -18.57 20.88
N GLN A 323 -16.13 -17.55 21.51
CA GLN A 323 -16.58 -16.33 20.83
C GLN A 323 -15.40 -15.62 20.15
N ASN A 324 -14.28 -15.47 20.86
CA ASN A 324 -13.09 -14.84 20.33
C ASN A 324 -12.52 -15.64 19.16
N MET A 325 -12.50 -16.98 19.23
CA MET A 325 -12.10 -17.84 18.12
C MET A 325 -12.97 -17.61 16.88
N ALA A 326 -14.30 -17.56 17.03
CA ALA A 326 -15.22 -17.27 15.93
C ALA A 326 -14.97 -15.87 15.33
N ASN A 327 -14.74 -14.87 16.18
CA ASN A 327 -14.42 -13.50 15.75
C ASN A 327 -13.10 -13.42 14.97
N GLN A 328 -12.04 -14.13 15.42
CA GLN A 328 -10.76 -14.14 14.70
C GLN A 328 -10.89 -14.83 13.34
N ARG A 329 -11.62 -15.95 13.24
CA ARG A 329 -11.89 -16.60 11.94
C ARG A 329 -12.62 -15.66 10.98
N GLN A 330 -13.61 -14.93 11.47
CA GLN A 330 -14.34 -13.94 10.67
C GLN A 330 -13.45 -12.76 10.26
N MET A 331 -12.56 -12.30 11.14
CA MET A 331 -11.59 -11.23 10.83
C MET A 331 -10.60 -11.68 9.76
N ILE A 332 -10.11 -12.93 9.81
CA ILE A 332 -9.27 -13.51 8.75
C ILE A 332 -10.00 -13.45 7.39
N ALA A 333 -11.27 -13.89 7.36
CA ALA A 333 -12.09 -13.83 6.16
C ALA A 333 -12.30 -12.39 5.66
N ALA A 334 -12.52 -11.44 6.57
CA ALA A 334 -12.71 -10.03 6.25
C ALA A 334 -11.45 -9.35 5.68
N CYS A 335 -10.27 -9.73 6.16
CA CYS A 335 -8.99 -9.16 5.72
C CYS A 335 -8.46 -9.80 4.40
N ARG A 336 -8.92 -11.00 4.05
CA ARG A 336 -8.44 -11.76 2.90
C ARG A 336 -8.53 -11.03 1.56
N PRO A 337 -9.63 -10.34 1.21
CA PRO A 337 -9.71 -9.58 -0.03
C PRO A 337 -8.67 -8.45 -0.11
N SER A 338 -8.38 -7.79 1.03
CA SER A 338 -7.36 -6.75 1.11
C SER A 338 -5.96 -7.31 0.86
N LEU A 339 -5.64 -8.47 1.44
CA LEU A 339 -4.36 -9.15 1.20
C LEU A 339 -4.20 -9.51 -0.29
N HIS A 340 -5.20 -10.15 -0.89
CA HIS A 340 -5.15 -10.50 -2.31
C HIS A 340 -4.96 -9.28 -3.19
N LYS A 341 -5.64 -8.16 -2.89
CA LYS A 341 -5.51 -6.92 -3.64
C LYS A 341 -4.09 -6.35 -3.57
N VAL A 342 -3.52 -6.25 -2.36
CA VAL A 342 -2.15 -5.77 -2.13
C VAL A 342 -1.14 -6.65 -2.87
N ILE A 343 -1.26 -7.98 -2.76
CA ILE A 343 -0.36 -8.93 -3.41
C ILE A 343 -0.47 -8.88 -4.94
N ASN A 344 -1.68 -8.71 -5.47
CA ASN A 344 -1.87 -8.54 -6.92
C ASN A 344 -1.18 -7.26 -7.40
N VAL A 345 -1.30 -6.14 -6.68
CA VAL A 345 -0.57 -4.91 -7.02
C VAL A 345 0.94 -5.13 -7.01
N ILE A 346 1.48 -5.81 -5.98
CA ILE A 346 2.92 -6.13 -5.92
C ILE A 346 3.35 -7.02 -7.09
N LYS A 347 2.57 -8.05 -7.43
CA LYS A 347 2.87 -8.97 -8.54
C LYS A 347 2.76 -8.29 -9.90
N ASP A 348 1.66 -7.57 -10.14
CA ASP A 348 1.40 -6.91 -11.41
C ASP A 348 2.44 -5.81 -11.67
N SER A 349 2.77 -5.01 -10.64
CA SER A 349 3.81 -4.00 -10.77
C SER A 349 5.20 -4.61 -10.99
N ALA A 350 5.50 -5.75 -10.35
CA ALA A 350 6.75 -6.47 -10.57
C ALA A 350 6.87 -7.06 -11.99
N SER A 351 5.76 -7.56 -12.57
CA SER A 351 5.74 -8.08 -13.94
C SER A 351 5.88 -6.99 -15.00
N LYS A 352 5.54 -5.74 -14.64
CA LYS A 352 5.62 -4.55 -15.51
C LYS A 352 6.73 -3.59 -15.09
N LYS A 353 7.69 -4.10 -14.36
CA LYS A 353 8.82 -3.29 -13.88
C LYS A 353 9.68 -2.84 -15.05
N GLU A 354 9.97 -1.53 -15.11
CA GLU A 354 10.94 -0.98 -16.04
C GLU A 354 12.37 -1.43 -15.71
N ASN A 355 13.12 -1.78 -16.73
CA ASN A 355 14.53 -2.16 -16.61
C ASN A 355 15.42 -0.91 -16.57
N LEU A 356 15.32 -0.12 -15.48
CA LEU A 356 16.00 1.16 -15.34
C LEU A 356 17.52 1.08 -15.47
N ASN A 357 18.13 -0.01 -15.03
CA ASN A 357 19.59 -0.16 -14.95
C ASN A 357 20.15 -1.25 -15.87
N ILE A 358 19.30 -1.91 -16.67
CA ILE A 358 19.74 -2.95 -17.61
C ILE A 358 20.05 -2.28 -18.95
N GLY A 359 21.19 -2.60 -19.53
CA GLY A 359 21.68 -2.03 -20.78
C GLY A 359 22.95 -1.21 -20.59
N GLN A 360 23.52 -0.75 -21.71
CA GLN A 360 24.71 0.10 -21.74
C GLN A 360 24.38 1.52 -21.26
N SER A 361 25.36 2.25 -20.77
CA SER A 361 25.20 3.68 -20.55
C SER A 361 25.23 4.43 -21.89
N LEU A 362 24.30 5.37 -22.08
CA LEU A 362 24.31 6.26 -23.24
C LEU A 362 25.34 7.39 -22.98
N THR A 363 26.61 7.12 -23.24
CA THR A 363 27.72 8.08 -23.03
C THR A 363 28.16 8.72 -24.33
N ASP A 364 28.01 8.02 -25.44
CA ASP A 364 28.49 8.47 -26.75
C ASP A 364 27.68 9.67 -27.22
N GLN A 365 28.36 10.58 -27.93
CA GLN A 365 27.68 11.60 -28.73
C GLN A 365 27.05 10.91 -29.96
N PHE A 366 25.93 11.40 -30.40
CA PHE A 366 25.21 10.90 -31.58
C PHE A 366 24.66 12.08 -32.39
N GLU A 367 24.53 11.87 -33.70
CA GLU A 367 24.18 12.94 -34.63
C GLU A 367 22.67 13.23 -34.67
N ALA A 368 21.84 12.23 -34.41
CA ALA A 368 20.39 12.37 -34.45
C ALA A 368 19.68 11.34 -33.56
N ILE A 369 18.45 11.66 -33.19
CA ILE A 369 17.48 10.72 -32.64
C ILE A 369 16.58 10.27 -33.78
N ASN A 370 16.63 8.98 -34.12
CA ASN A 370 15.92 8.43 -35.26
C ASN A 370 14.72 7.61 -34.79
N ILE A 371 13.54 7.94 -35.26
CA ILE A 371 12.30 7.23 -35.09
C ILE A 371 12.03 6.47 -36.39
N ILE A 372 11.95 5.14 -36.38
CA ILE A 372 11.89 4.30 -37.58
C ILE A 372 10.64 3.43 -37.53
N ASP A 373 9.71 3.68 -38.43
CA ASP A 373 8.45 2.94 -38.66
C ASP A 373 7.62 2.70 -37.38
N VAL A 374 7.59 3.72 -36.51
CA VAL A 374 6.99 3.61 -35.20
C VAL A 374 5.47 3.66 -35.27
N THR A 375 4.84 2.60 -34.74
CA THR A 375 3.39 2.51 -34.49
C THR A 375 3.14 2.39 -32.97
N PHE A 376 2.24 3.22 -32.45
CA PHE A 376 1.86 3.20 -31.04
C PHE A 376 0.35 3.36 -30.84
N THR A 377 -0.21 2.60 -29.89
CA THR A 377 -1.62 2.65 -29.46
C THR A 377 -1.66 2.60 -27.95
N TYR A 378 -2.33 3.55 -27.32
CA TYR A 378 -2.54 3.55 -25.86
C TYR A 378 -3.36 2.32 -25.43
N PRO A 379 -3.09 1.74 -24.24
CA PRO A 379 -3.93 0.68 -23.70
C PRO A 379 -5.40 1.09 -23.68
N LYS A 380 -6.31 0.17 -24.08
CA LYS A 380 -7.76 0.41 -24.20
C LYS A 380 -8.21 1.38 -25.29
N SER A 381 -7.33 2.01 -26.03
CA SER A 381 -7.69 2.81 -27.21
C SER A 381 -7.87 1.91 -28.44
N LYS A 382 -8.88 2.23 -29.27
CA LYS A 382 -9.04 1.62 -30.60
C LYS A 382 -8.25 2.38 -31.69
N PHE A 383 -7.81 3.61 -31.41
CA PHE A 383 -7.13 4.47 -32.36
C PHE A 383 -5.61 4.42 -32.16
N LYS A 384 -4.87 4.35 -33.26
CA LYS A 384 -3.41 4.48 -33.26
C LYS A 384 -3.05 5.94 -32.98
N ALA A 385 -2.25 6.19 -31.94
CA ALA A 385 -1.74 7.52 -31.64
C ALA A 385 -0.60 7.93 -32.60
N LEU A 386 0.19 6.92 -33.03
CA LEU A 386 1.17 7.06 -34.12
C LEU A 386 1.04 5.84 -35.04
N SER A 387 1.22 6.03 -36.34
CA SER A 387 1.07 5.01 -37.38
C SER A 387 2.21 5.12 -38.40
N LYS A 388 3.18 4.20 -38.31
CA LYS A 388 4.34 4.10 -39.22
C LYS A 388 5.08 5.46 -39.37
N VAL A 389 5.39 6.09 -38.25
CA VAL A 389 6.11 7.36 -38.23
C VAL A 389 7.61 7.09 -38.37
N THR A 390 8.23 7.69 -39.39
CA THR A 390 9.68 7.68 -39.58
C THR A 390 10.18 9.13 -39.69
N CYS A 391 10.93 9.59 -38.67
CA CYS A 391 11.49 10.93 -38.63
C CYS A 391 12.83 10.96 -37.92
N SER A 392 13.62 12.02 -38.16
CA SER A 392 14.93 12.23 -37.55
C SER A 392 14.98 13.59 -36.87
N ILE A 393 15.54 13.63 -35.67
CA ILE A 393 15.75 14.85 -34.87
C ILE A 393 17.26 15.07 -34.76
N PRO A 394 17.82 16.03 -35.46
CA PRO A 394 19.26 16.32 -35.40
C PRO A 394 19.63 16.83 -33.99
N THR A 395 20.79 16.38 -33.48
CA THR A 395 21.33 16.88 -32.20
C THR A 395 21.92 18.29 -32.37
N ASN A 396 22.07 18.98 -31.23
CA ASN A 396 22.62 20.33 -31.15
C ASN A 396 21.86 21.35 -32.02
N LYS A 397 20.57 21.09 -32.24
CA LYS A 397 19.66 21.91 -33.01
C LYS A 397 18.31 22.06 -32.31
N LYS A 398 17.57 23.08 -32.73
CA LYS A 398 16.19 23.31 -32.35
C LYS A 398 15.24 22.64 -33.34
N THR A 399 14.49 21.64 -32.86
CA THR A 399 13.46 20.97 -33.65
C THR A 399 12.08 21.32 -33.12
N ALA A 400 11.18 21.81 -33.96
CA ALA A 400 9.78 21.98 -33.63
C ALA A 400 8.96 20.79 -34.12
N ILE A 401 8.03 20.33 -33.28
CA ILE A 401 7.01 19.35 -33.64
C ILE A 401 5.67 20.07 -33.64
N ILE A 402 5.05 20.18 -34.84
CA ILE A 402 3.80 20.90 -35.04
C ILE A 402 2.70 19.97 -35.59
N GLY A 403 1.45 20.39 -35.45
CA GLY A 403 0.29 19.66 -35.94
C GLY A 403 -0.95 19.95 -35.11
N ARG A 404 -2.11 19.50 -35.58
CA ARG A 404 -3.39 19.69 -34.89
C ARG A 404 -3.41 19.02 -33.51
N SER A 405 -4.31 19.46 -32.64
CA SER A 405 -4.54 18.75 -31.36
C SER A 405 -4.91 17.28 -31.65
N GLY A 406 -4.32 16.35 -30.90
CA GLY A 406 -4.50 14.92 -31.13
C GLY A 406 -3.70 14.32 -32.30
N SER A 407 -2.79 15.06 -32.96
CA SER A 407 -1.97 14.53 -34.05
C SER A 407 -0.85 13.58 -33.62
N GLY A 408 -0.60 13.39 -32.33
CA GLY A 408 0.41 12.47 -31.81
C GLY A 408 1.70 13.12 -31.29
N LYS A 409 1.78 14.45 -31.22
CA LYS A 409 2.98 15.20 -30.79
C LYS A 409 3.52 14.75 -29.42
N SER A 410 2.71 14.82 -28.39
CA SER A 410 3.12 14.41 -27.04
C SER A 410 3.40 12.89 -26.94
N THR A 411 2.77 12.06 -27.79
CA THR A 411 3.10 10.64 -27.90
C THR A 411 4.50 10.44 -28.49
N LEU A 412 4.87 11.24 -29.49
CA LEU A 412 6.20 11.19 -30.09
C LEU A 412 7.27 11.60 -29.07
N THR A 413 7.05 12.68 -28.30
CA THR A 413 8.01 13.11 -27.27
C THR A 413 8.08 12.13 -26.09
N ASP A 414 6.97 11.49 -25.70
CA ASP A 414 6.97 10.40 -24.70
C ASP A 414 7.82 9.20 -25.16
N LEU A 415 7.80 8.86 -26.47
CA LEU A 415 8.67 7.82 -27.06
C LEU A 415 10.14 8.23 -27.05
N ILE A 416 10.47 9.46 -27.42
CA ILE A 416 11.83 10.00 -27.37
C ILE A 416 12.39 9.98 -25.94
N ALA A 417 11.55 10.36 -24.96
CA ALA A 417 11.91 10.31 -23.53
C ALA A 417 11.92 8.88 -22.96
N CYS A 418 11.62 7.86 -23.78
CA CYS A 418 11.47 6.47 -23.36
C CYS A 418 10.53 6.30 -22.14
N LEU A 419 9.49 7.14 -22.06
CA LEU A 419 8.40 7.00 -21.08
C LEU A 419 7.41 5.91 -21.52
N ILE A 420 7.31 5.67 -22.81
CA ILE A 420 6.53 4.60 -23.45
C ILE A 420 7.41 3.90 -24.50
N SER A 421 7.09 2.64 -24.79
CA SER A 421 7.79 1.87 -25.82
C SER A 421 6.90 1.68 -27.05
N PRO A 422 7.43 1.74 -28.27
CA PRO A 422 6.66 1.50 -29.48
C PRO A 422 6.13 0.05 -29.53
N LYS A 423 4.99 -0.17 -30.18
CA LYS A 423 4.48 -1.52 -30.46
C LYS A 423 5.19 -2.13 -31.67
N GLU A 424 5.44 -1.33 -32.67
CA GLU A 424 6.15 -1.68 -33.91
C GLU A 424 7.15 -0.57 -34.20
N GLY A 425 8.25 -0.90 -34.85
CA GLY A 425 9.33 0.06 -35.12
C GLY A 425 10.24 0.26 -33.91
N GLU A 426 11.14 1.22 -34.00
CA GLU A 426 12.13 1.50 -32.96
C GLU A 426 12.53 2.97 -32.88
N VAL A 427 13.04 3.35 -31.70
CA VAL A 427 13.70 4.63 -31.45
C VAL A 427 15.19 4.37 -31.32
N LYS A 428 16.02 5.11 -32.08
CA LYS A 428 17.48 5.01 -32.05
C LYS A 428 18.12 6.32 -31.59
N PHE A 429 19.18 6.18 -30.81
CA PHE A 429 20.13 7.28 -30.52
C PHE A 429 21.37 7.04 -31.37
N GLY A 430 21.52 7.87 -32.46
CA GLY A 430 22.45 7.60 -33.51
C GLY A 430 22.07 6.34 -34.31
N SER A 431 22.99 5.39 -34.41
CA SER A 431 22.78 4.09 -35.06
C SER A 431 22.23 3.01 -34.12
N LYS A 432 22.29 3.20 -32.77
CA LYS A 432 21.98 2.19 -31.77
C LYS A 432 20.54 2.31 -31.29
N SER A 433 19.82 1.18 -31.18
CA SER A 433 18.45 1.13 -30.65
C SER A 433 18.39 1.54 -29.18
N SER A 434 17.34 2.27 -28.78
CA SER A 434 17.09 2.68 -27.40
C SER A 434 17.03 1.47 -26.43
N ASN A 435 16.64 0.30 -26.90
CA ASN A 435 16.55 -0.93 -26.10
C ASN A 435 17.91 -1.46 -25.63
N LEU A 436 19.02 -1.03 -26.25
CA LEU A 436 20.37 -1.40 -25.86
C LEU A 436 20.87 -0.63 -24.63
N PHE A 437 20.25 0.52 -24.36
CA PHE A 437 20.67 1.42 -23.28
C PHE A 437 19.81 1.24 -22.03
N SER A 438 20.39 1.53 -20.86
CA SER A 438 19.63 1.63 -19.63
C SER A 438 18.70 2.85 -19.67
N LEU A 439 17.44 2.68 -19.32
CA LEU A 439 16.46 3.78 -19.28
C LEU A 439 16.92 4.93 -18.40
N ARG A 440 17.65 4.62 -17.32
CA ARG A 440 18.22 5.64 -16.43
C ARG A 440 19.25 6.50 -17.18
N SER A 441 20.12 5.91 -18.00
CA SER A 441 21.13 6.69 -18.74
C SER A 441 20.49 7.57 -19.79
N ILE A 442 19.45 7.09 -20.49
CA ILE A 442 18.70 7.90 -21.46
C ILE A 442 18.00 9.07 -20.74
N ARG A 443 17.22 8.77 -19.68
CA ARG A 443 16.45 9.79 -18.95
C ARG A 443 17.31 10.80 -18.21
N ASN A 444 18.53 10.45 -17.84
CA ASN A 444 19.49 11.42 -17.28
C ASN A 444 19.91 12.48 -18.31
N ARG A 445 20.00 12.12 -19.59
CA ARG A 445 20.35 13.03 -20.69
C ARG A 445 19.16 13.82 -21.22
N ILE A 446 17.93 13.55 -20.75
CA ILE A 446 16.70 14.21 -21.22
C ILE A 446 16.05 14.97 -20.08
N THR A 447 15.71 16.22 -20.30
CA THR A 447 14.78 16.98 -19.45
C THR A 447 13.48 17.18 -20.18
N TYR A 448 12.36 16.94 -19.50
CA TYR A 448 11.02 17.09 -20.04
C TYR A 448 10.25 18.15 -19.23
N VAL A 449 9.90 19.25 -19.88
CA VAL A 449 9.03 20.31 -19.34
C VAL A 449 7.64 20.08 -19.89
N SER A 450 6.74 19.60 -19.04
CA SER A 450 5.36 19.26 -19.44
C SER A 450 4.47 20.49 -19.56
N GLN A 451 3.43 20.39 -20.38
CA GLN A 451 2.39 21.41 -20.54
C GLN A 451 1.75 21.85 -19.21
N GLN A 452 1.50 20.90 -18.31
CA GLN A 452 1.01 21.18 -16.96
C GLN A 452 2.20 21.21 -15.99
N PRO A 453 2.47 22.35 -15.33
CA PRO A 453 3.56 22.45 -14.37
C PRO A 453 3.35 21.52 -13.17
N LEU A 454 4.36 20.69 -12.88
CA LEU A 454 4.35 19.74 -11.76
C LEU A 454 5.06 20.38 -10.56
N ILE A 455 4.30 20.95 -9.64
CA ILE A 455 4.80 21.58 -8.42
C ILE A 455 4.43 20.70 -7.21
N PHE A 456 5.42 20.41 -6.38
CA PHE A 456 5.25 19.69 -5.12
C PHE A 456 4.92 20.66 -3.98
N ASN A 457 4.19 20.20 -2.98
CA ASN A 457 4.01 20.94 -1.72
C ASN A 457 5.32 20.92 -0.92
N ALA A 458 6.24 21.80 -1.29
CA ALA A 458 7.58 21.93 -0.74
C ALA A 458 8.08 23.37 -1.00
N SER A 459 9.26 23.73 -0.49
CA SER A 459 9.84 25.06 -0.75
C SER A 459 10.12 25.28 -2.25
N VAL A 460 10.24 26.53 -2.67
CA VAL A 460 10.73 26.87 -4.04
C VAL A 460 12.07 26.21 -4.28
N PHE A 461 12.97 26.27 -3.30
CA PHE A 461 14.30 25.67 -3.37
C PHE A 461 14.21 24.16 -3.62
N ASP A 462 13.46 23.41 -2.80
CA ASP A 462 13.30 21.96 -2.94
C ASP A 462 12.65 21.59 -4.28
N ASN A 463 11.69 22.40 -4.72
CA ASN A 463 11.04 22.21 -6.01
C ASN A 463 12.04 22.29 -7.16
N VAL A 464 12.96 23.25 -7.16
CA VAL A 464 13.96 23.39 -8.23
C VAL A 464 15.07 22.34 -8.08
N GLN A 465 15.57 22.11 -6.86
CA GLN A 465 16.63 21.13 -6.56
C GLN A 465 16.22 19.68 -6.87
N TYR A 466 14.91 19.40 -6.96
CA TYR A 466 14.35 18.05 -7.15
C TYR A 466 15.03 17.24 -8.27
N VAL A 467 15.42 17.87 -9.34
CA VAL A 467 16.04 17.21 -10.51
C VAL A 467 17.53 16.89 -10.32
N ARG A 468 18.20 17.61 -9.42
CA ARG A 468 19.62 17.42 -9.07
C ARG A 468 19.81 17.66 -7.56
N PRO A 469 19.54 16.66 -6.70
CA PRO A 469 19.59 16.80 -5.23
C PRO A 469 20.95 17.22 -4.67
N SER A 470 22.03 17.05 -5.44
CA SER A 470 23.39 17.45 -5.08
C SER A 470 23.71 18.92 -5.42
N ALA A 471 22.80 19.65 -6.06
CA ALA A 471 23.01 21.04 -6.45
C ALA A 471 23.14 21.96 -5.23
N SER A 472 24.10 22.87 -5.27
CA SER A 472 24.27 23.91 -4.26
C SER A 472 23.15 24.95 -4.32
N ARG A 473 22.99 25.74 -3.25
CA ARG A 473 22.03 26.84 -3.22
C ARG A 473 22.31 27.88 -4.31
N GLU A 474 23.58 28.11 -4.59
CA GLU A 474 24.02 29.04 -5.64
C GLU A 474 23.65 28.57 -7.04
N GLU A 475 23.86 27.29 -7.35
CA GLU A 475 23.45 26.68 -8.63
C GLU A 475 21.94 26.76 -8.83
N VAL A 476 21.15 26.49 -7.80
CA VAL A 476 19.68 26.63 -7.82
C VAL A 476 19.27 28.07 -8.10
N MET A 477 19.90 29.04 -7.42
CA MET A 477 19.62 30.47 -7.64
C MET A 477 20.01 30.92 -9.06
N ASN A 478 21.13 30.44 -9.58
CA ASN A 478 21.56 30.74 -10.94
C ASN A 478 20.60 30.16 -11.99
N ALA A 479 20.15 28.94 -11.79
CA ALA A 479 19.13 28.33 -12.66
C ALA A 479 17.80 29.12 -12.62
N CYS A 480 17.40 29.61 -11.45
CA CYS A 480 16.22 30.47 -11.32
C CYS A 480 16.40 31.82 -12.01
N LYS A 481 17.58 32.42 -11.95
CA LYS A 481 17.90 33.67 -12.67
C LYS A 481 17.81 33.46 -14.18
N THR A 482 18.41 32.38 -14.71
CA THR A 482 18.35 32.04 -16.14
C THR A 482 16.90 31.81 -16.59
N ALA A 483 16.04 31.22 -15.75
CA ALA A 483 14.61 31.02 -16.02
C ALA A 483 13.75 32.28 -15.76
N LYS A 484 14.35 33.41 -15.37
CA LYS A 484 13.64 34.64 -14.96
C LYS A 484 12.62 34.41 -13.84
N ALA A 485 12.91 33.44 -12.98
CA ALA A 485 12.09 33.13 -11.82
C ALA A 485 12.50 33.91 -10.57
N ASP A 486 13.74 34.40 -10.50
CA ASP A 486 14.29 35.11 -9.34
C ASP A 486 13.54 36.39 -9.01
N THR A 487 12.99 37.12 -9.98
CA THR A 487 12.22 38.34 -9.78
C THR A 487 10.99 38.10 -8.92
N PHE A 488 10.14 37.12 -9.27
CA PHE A 488 8.97 36.82 -8.46
C PHE A 488 9.33 36.11 -7.15
N ILE A 489 10.35 35.23 -7.15
CA ILE A 489 10.81 34.53 -5.93
C ILE A 489 11.24 35.53 -4.86
N ASN A 490 11.97 36.58 -5.24
CA ASN A 490 12.41 37.61 -4.30
C ASN A 490 11.26 38.43 -3.72
N ASN A 491 10.10 38.48 -4.38
CA ASN A 491 8.87 39.13 -3.90
C ASN A 491 8.03 38.24 -2.99
N LEU A 492 8.33 36.93 -2.87
CA LEU A 492 7.66 36.03 -1.95
C LEU A 492 8.11 36.33 -0.50
N PRO A 493 7.22 36.13 0.49
CA PRO A 493 7.54 36.40 1.90
C PRO A 493 8.82 35.73 2.39
N ASN A 494 8.99 34.46 2.10
CA ASN A 494 10.15 33.65 2.49
C ASN A 494 11.11 33.36 1.32
N LYS A 495 10.96 34.05 0.19
CA LYS A 495 11.81 33.91 -1.01
C LYS A 495 11.94 32.42 -1.45
N TYR A 496 13.17 31.92 -1.52
CA TYR A 496 13.45 30.53 -1.91
C TYR A 496 12.96 29.48 -0.92
N ASP A 497 12.74 29.87 0.34
CA ASP A 497 12.25 28.97 1.40
C ASP A 497 10.71 29.03 1.52
N GLU A 498 10.03 29.83 0.65
CA GLU A 498 8.56 29.86 0.59
C GLU A 498 7.99 28.52 0.18
N ILE A 499 6.99 28.04 0.94
CA ILE A 499 6.31 26.77 0.66
C ILE A 499 5.29 27.00 -0.46
N LEU A 500 5.45 26.27 -1.54
CA LEU A 500 4.46 26.20 -2.60
C LEU A 500 3.40 25.18 -2.21
N HIS A 501 2.13 25.61 -2.19
CA HIS A 501 1.02 24.73 -1.87
C HIS A 501 0.81 23.66 -2.94
N GLU A 502 -0.10 22.72 -2.69
CA GLU A 502 -0.42 21.64 -3.62
C GLU A 502 -0.65 22.17 -5.05
N SER A 503 0.10 21.66 -6.00
CA SER A 503 0.10 22.09 -7.41
C SER A 503 0.49 23.58 -7.60
N GLY A 504 1.12 24.24 -6.64
CA GLY A 504 1.54 25.64 -6.72
C GLY A 504 0.36 26.62 -6.79
N THR A 505 -0.71 26.37 -6.04
CA THR A 505 -1.94 27.19 -6.08
C THR A 505 -1.75 28.62 -5.58
N ASN A 506 -0.67 28.88 -4.84
CA ASN A 506 -0.31 30.22 -4.32
C ASN A 506 0.59 31.04 -5.26
N ILE A 507 0.89 30.52 -6.46
CA ILE A 507 1.63 31.23 -7.50
C ILE A 507 0.88 31.17 -8.83
N SER A 508 1.16 32.13 -9.74
CA SER A 508 0.54 32.22 -11.07
C SER A 508 0.98 31.07 -12.00
N GLY A 509 0.27 30.89 -13.12
CA GLY A 509 0.61 29.90 -14.15
C GLY A 509 2.01 30.11 -14.74
N GLY A 510 2.35 31.35 -15.04
CA GLY A 510 3.66 31.73 -15.58
C GLY A 510 4.80 31.51 -14.58
N GLU A 511 4.58 31.82 -13.29
CA GLU A 511 5.57 31.54 -12.23
C GLU A 511 5.83 30.04 -12.07
N ARG A 512 4.78 29.21 -12.13
CA ARG A 512 4.95 27.74 -12.13
C ARG A 512 5.79 27.27 -13.32
N GLN A 513 5.54 27.82 -14.52
CA GLN A 513 6.32 27.46 -15.72
C GLN A 513 7.78 27.89 -15.58
N ARG A 514 8.07 29.09 -15.03
CA ARG A 514 9.45 29.52 -14.78
C ARG A 514 10.18 28.61 -13.78
N ILE A 515 9.51 28.07 -12.76
CA ILE A 515 10.10 27.04 -11.88
C ILE A 515 10.43 25.77 -12.65
N MET A 516 9.54 25.32 -13.56
CA MET A 516 9.83 24.14 -14.38
C MET A 516 11.00 24.37 -15.34
N LEU A 517 11.13 25.56 -15.90
CA LEU A 517 12.29 25.93 -16.71
C LEU A 517 13.58 26.02 -15.88
N ALA A 518 13.51 26.55 -14.64
CA ALA A 518 14.66 26.53 -13.72
C ALA A 518 15.14 25.09 -13.43
N ARG A 519 14.22 24.13 -13.26
CA ARG A 519 14.57 22.70 -13.19
C ARG A 519 15.28 22.21 -14.45
N ALA A 520 14.81 22.63 -15.64
CA ALA A 520 15.41 22.23 -16.90
C ALA A 520 16.85 22.74 -17.03
N PHE A 521 17.09 23.96 -16.62
CA PHE A 521 18.43 24.56 -16.66
C PHE A 521 19.36 23.95 -15.60
N LEU A 522 18.85 23.67 -14.39
CA LEU A 522 19.62 23.06 -13.30
C LEU A 522 20.07 21.62 -13.64
N LYS A 523 19.27 20.87 -14.38
CA LYS A 523 19.57 19.45 -14.69
C LYS A 523 20.75 19.29 -15.66
N GLU A 524 21.05 20.31 -16.48
CA GLU A 524 22.17 20.30 -17.43
C GLU A 524 22.13 19.12 -18.43
N SER A 525 20.94 18.69 -18.82
CA SER A 525 20.76 17.60 -19.79
C SER A 525 21.10 18.02 -21.22
N ASP A 526 21.50 17.05 -22.04
CA ASP A 526 21.84 17.28 -23.46
C ASP A 526 20.62 17.53 -24.33
N ILE A 527 19.46 16.96 -23.93
CA ILE A 527 18.20 17.04 -24.65
C ILE A 527 17.16 17.70 -23.74
N ILE A 528 16.54 18.78 -24.22
CA ILE A 528 15.45 19.47 -23.54
C ILE A 528 14.19 19.36 -24.38
N ILE A 529 13.15 18.75 -23.85
CA ILE A 529 11.81 18.64 -24.45
C ILE A 529 10.90 19.65 -23.78
N LEU A 530 10.34 20.57 -24.57
CA LEU A 530 9.40 21.60 -24.12
C LEU A 530 8.02 21.32 -24.72
N ASP A 531 7.10 20.83 -23.90
CA ASP A 531 5.72 20.56 -24.32
C ASP A 531 4.85 21.77 -23.96
N GLU A 532 4.66 22.69 -24.92
CA GLU A 532 3.88 23.93 -24.75
C GLU A 532 4.31 24.78 -23.53
N ALA A 533 5.58 24.74 -23.19
CA ALA A 533 6.09 25.26 -21.91
C ALA A 533 6.08 26.81 -21.79
N THR A 534 5.71 27.56 -22.84
CA THR A 534 5.68 29.04 -22.84
C THR A 534 4.27 29.62 -22.98
N ASN A 535 3.24 28.81 -23.21
CA ASN A 535 1.88 29.28 -23.51
C ASN A 535 1.20 30.08 -22.39
N SER A 536 1.66 29.98 -21.15
CA SER A 536 1.05 30.67 -19.99
C SER A 536 1.93 31.78 -19.42
N VAL A 537 2.99 32.16 -20.16
CA VAL A 537 3.93 33.23 -19.77
C VAL A 537 3.56 34.49 -20.51
N ASP A 538 3.78 35.66 -19.94
CA ASP A 538 3.61 36.94 -20.59
C ASP A 538 4.62 37.12 -21.74
N LEU A 539 4.27 37.91 -22.71
CA LEU A 539 5.05 38.08 -23.97
C LEU A 539 6.50 38.49 -23.72
N GLU A 540 6.75 39.39 -22.76
CA GLU A 540 8.09 39.88 -22.43
C GLU A 540 8.94 38.72 -21.84
N SER A 541 8.37 37.97 -20.93
CA SER A 541 9.03 36.78 -20.34
C SER A 541 9.21 35.65 -21.38
N GLU A 542 8.28 35.48 -22.32
CA GLU A 542 8.41 34.49 -23.40
C GLU A 542 9.63 34.81 -24.30
N GLU A 543 9.81 36.08 -24.67
CA GLU A 543 10.97 36.50 -25.46
C GLU A 543 12.30 36.28 -24.71
N GLU A 544 12.34 36.61 -23.41
CA GLU A 544 13.53 36.39 -22.60
C GLU A 544 13.86 34.92 -22.41
N ILE A 545 12.86 34.07 -22.19
CA ILE A 545 13.04 32.62 -22.13
C ILE A 545 13.53 32.08 -23.46
N THR A 546 12.98 32.57 -24.57
CA THR A 546 13.42 32.18 -25.94
C THR A 546 14.88 32.55 -26.16
N LYS A 547 15.28 33.78 -25.78
CA LYS A 547 16.69 34.20 -25.85
C LYS A 547 17.60 33.32 -24.97
N ALA A 548 17.16 32.98 -23.76
CA ALA A 548 17.90 32.06 -22.87
C ALA A 548 18.08 30.67 -23.49
N LEU A 549 17.03 30.14 -24.13
CA LEU A 549 17.08 28.86 -24.84
C LEU A 549 18.00 28.93 -26.07
N ASP A 550 18.00 30.09 -26.82
CA ASP A 550 18.89 30.32 -27.93
C ASP A 550 20.36 30.31 -27.51
N HIS A 551 20.68 30.99 -26.43
CA HIS A 551 22.02 31.04 -25.87
C HIS A 551 22.50 29.62 -25.44
N ILE A 552 21.66 28.87 -24.74
CA ILE A 552 21.99 27.52 -24.29
C ILE A 552 22.18 26.56 -25.47
N THR A 553 21.44 26.73 -26.57
CA THR A 553 21.59 25.88 -27.75
C THR A 553 22.92 26.14 -28.46
N LYS A 554 23.28 27.42 -28.60
CA LYS A 554 24.49 27.83 -29.35
C LYS A 554 25.77 27.56 -28.57
N ASP A 555 25.78 27.91 -27.27
CA ASP A 555 27.01 27.84 -26.46
C ASP A 555 27.28 26.46 -25.83
N ASN A 556 26.23 25.68 -25.59
CA ASN A 556 26.31 24.41 -24.89
C ASN A 556 25.98 23.19 -25.76
N GLU A 557 25.87 23.35 -27.06
CA GLU A 557 25.57 22.25 -28.02
C GLU A 557 24.37 21.36 -27.55
N LYS A 558 23.28 21.98 -27.07
CA LYS A 558 22.09 21.23 -26.58
C LYS A 558 21.05 21.03 -27.67
N THR A 559 20.41 19.90 -27.65
CA THR A 559 19.25 19.58 -28.50
C THR A 559 17.97 20.05 -27.83
N ILE A 560 17.21 20.92 -28.52
CA ILE A 560 15.92 21.40 -28.00
C ILE A 560 14.81 20.89 -28.91
N ILE A 561 13.82 20.23 -28.32
CA ILE A 561 12.62 19.73 -28.98
C ILE A 561 11.42 20.52 -28.44
N ILE A 562 10.72 21.23 -29.27
CA ILE A 562 9.61 22.12 -28.90
C ILE A 562 8.33 21.61 -29.53
N ILE A 563 7.31 21.29 -28.71
CA ILE A 563 5.95 21.16 -29.21
C ILE A 563 5.34 22.56 -29.24
N ALA A 564 5.05 23.07 -30.43
CA ALA A 564 4.54 24.41 -30.61
C ALA A 564 3.14 24.43 -31.22
N HIS A 565 2.33 25.35 -30.73
CA HIS A 565 1.03 25.71 -31.31
C HIS A 565 0.98 27.13 -31.84
N ASN A 566 1.99 27.96 -31.53
CA ASN A 566 2.07 29.37 -31.92
C ASN A 566 3.29 29.62 -32.83
N MET A 567 3.12 30.46 -33.83
CA MET A 567 4.18 30.85 -34.79
C MET A 567 5.36 31.55 -34.11
N LYS A 568 5.13 32.33 -33.05
CA LYS A 568 6.22 33.02 -32.34
C LYS A 568 7.22 32.04 -31.75
N THR A 569 6.74 30.89 -31.27
CA THR A 569 7.59 29.84 -30.69
C THR A 569 8.40 29.08 -31.74
N ILE A 570 8.03 29.26 -33.04
CA ILE A 570 8.68 28.60 -34.20
C ILE A 570 9.74 29.50 -34.86
N GLN A 571 9.96 30.71 -34.36
CA GLN A 571 11.05 31.57 -34.84
C GLN A 571 12.41 30.97 -34.43
N ASN A 572 13.39 31.02 -35.34
CA ASN A 572 14.75 30.49 -35.13
C ASN A 572 14.84 28.97 -34.90
N ILE A 573 14.06 28.19 -35.67
CA ILE A 573 14.10 26.71 -35.62
C ILE A 573 14.94 26.20 -36.78
N ASP A 574 15.80 25.21 -36.51
CA ASP A 574 16.66 24.58 -37.50
C ASP A 574 15.95 23.45 -38.25
N HIS A 575 15.00 22.77 -37.59
CA HIS A 575 14.32 21.59 -38.13
C HIS A 575 12.85 21.56 -37.71
N LEU A 576 11.97 21.14 -38.60
CA LEU A 576 10.53 21.08 -38.41
C LEU A 576 10.00 19.66 -38.68
N ILE A 577 9.12 19.17 -37.84
CA ILE A 577 8.40 17.91 -38.00
C ILE A 577 6.90 18.21 -37.96
N ILE A 578 6.16 17.83 -39.00
CA ILE A 578 4.73 18.07 -39.13
C ILE A 578 3.98 16.75 -38.99
N LEU A 579 3.11 16.66 -37.97
CA LEU A 579 2.26 15.48 -37.72
C LEU A 579 0.79 15.79 -37.96
N ASP A 580 0.08 14.89 -38.63
CA ASP A 580 -1.38 14.90 -38.70
C ASP A 580 -1.94 13.48 -38.53
N LYS A 581 -2.96 13.35 -37.71
CA LYS A 581 -3.68 12.07 -37.43
C LYS A 581 -2.75 10.88 -37.18
N GLY A 582 -1.66 11.11 -36.43
CA GLY A 582 -0.67 10.08 -36.06
C GLY A 582 0.31 9.71 -37.19
N LYS A 583 0.40 10.48 -38.26
CA LYS A 583 1.32 10.24 -39.37
C LYS A 583 2.26 11.43 -39.56
N LEU A 584 3.47 11.16 -40.03
CA LEU A 584 4.37 12.18 -40.51
C LEU A 584 3.86 12.71 -41.85
N ILE A 585 3.69 14.03 -41.96
CA ILE A 585 3.31 14.72 -43.20
C ILE A 585 4.54 15.24 -43.91
N ALA A 586 5.42 15.93 -43.19
CA ALA A 586 6.66 16.46 -43.71
C ALA A 586 7.69 16.65 -42.59
N GLN A 587 8.97 16.65 -42.94
CA GLN A 587 10.07 17.06 -42.07
C GLN A 587 11.17 17.71 -42.89
N GLY A 588 11.89 18.69 -42.33
CA GLY A 588 12.97 19.38 -42.98
C GLY A 588 13.22 20.77 -42.42
N LYS A 589 13.96 21.60 -43.14
CA LYS A 589 14.16 23.01 -42.77
C LYS A 589 12.87 23.81 -42.97
N PRO A 590 12.54 24.74 -42.07
CA PRO A 590 11.33 25.55 -42.16
C PRO A 590 11.20 26.28 -43.51
N GLU A 591 12.34 26.75 -44.06
CA GLU A 591 12.38 27.47 -45.35
C GLU A 591 11.92 26.60 -46.52
N GLU A 592 12.25 25.32 -46.53
CA GLU A 592 11.89 24.38 -47.59
C GLU A 592 10.39 24.00 -47.49
N LEU A 593 9.85 23.92 -46.29
CA LEU A 593 8.48 23.49 -46.02
C LEU A 593 7.43 24.60 -46.18
N LYS A 594 7.82 25.85 -46.32
CA LYS A 594 6.91 26.99 -46.56
C LYS A 594 6.13 26.89 -47.88
N TYR A 595 6.71 26.23 -48.87
CA TYR A 595 6.15 26.14 -50.22
C TYR A 595 5.20 24.96 -50.41
N ASP A 596 5.21 23.98 -49.50
CA ASP A 596 4.33 22.83 -49.58
C ASP A 596 2.93 23.17 -49.06
N ASP A 597 1.87 22.61 -49.69
CA ASP A 597 0.49 22.73 -49.14
C ASP A 597 0.31 21.86 -47.90
N ASN A 598 0.88 22.31 -46.79
CA ASN A 598 0.85 21.64 -45.54
C ASN A 598 0.25 22.53 -44.42
N TRP A 599 0.09 21.98 -43.24
CA TRP A 599 -0.46 22.71 -42.09
C TRP A 599 0.43 23.91 -41.68
N TYR A 600 1.75 23.86 -41.90
CA TYR A 600 2.68 24.93 -41.59
C TYR A 600 2.41 26.16 -42.46
N LYS A 601 2.18 25.99 -43.79
CA LYS A 601 1.78 27.07 -44.67
C LYS A 601 0.49 27.74 -44.23
N LYS A 602 -0.54 26.93 -43.86
CA LYS A 602 -1.79 27.44 -43.34
C LYS A 602 -1.65 28.21 -42.03
N MET A 603 -0.66 27.88 -41.21
CA MET A 603 -0.34 28.56 -39.96
C MET A 603 0.46 29.86 -40.22
N LEU A 604 1.23 29.95 -41.30
CA LEU A 604 1.93 31.17 -41.74
C LEU A 604 0.98 32.22 -42.31
N GLU A 605 -0.14 31.79 -42.87
CA GLU A 605 -1.17 32.63 -43.48
C GLU A 605 -2.18 33.20 -42.47
N GLN A 606 -2.21 32.70 -41.26
CA GLN A 606 -2.99 33.20 -40.09
C GLN A 606 -2.18 34.17 -39.24
#